data_786cde06bfaa593ccdc7d21108e2912b
#
_entry.id   786cde06bfaa593ccdc7d21108e2912b
#
_cell.length_a   1.000
_cell.length_b   1.000
_cell.length_c   1.000
_cell.angle_alpha   90.00
_cell.angle_beta   90.00
_cell.angle_gamma   90.00
#
_symmetry.space_group_name_H-M   'P 1'
#
loop_
_entity.id
_entity.type
_entity.pdbx_description
1 polymer ?
#
loop_
_entity_poly.entity_id
_entity_poly.type
_entity_poly.pdbx_seq_one_letter_code
_entity_poly.pdbx_strand_id
1 'polypeptide(L)'
;MPTTGGRIGAIAVACLAVHGTTLAQGKAEDGLAVGRQMLAEDNPGELWIEQGKTLFHQKRGPKNASLEQCDFGLGPGKLEGATIRLPRHFPDTDMVQDLESRLLTCMVQLQGFNRDDIVKRAISPALSNGSDVEALALYITSRSNGLKMNVALSHQKEYDMYKAGEYLFYRRSGQTDFACVQCHGEANKRIRLQDLVHMTDKKGVQEVTSTWPAYRGAHFVVRTMQWRLSDCFWQMRLPELTYASDVSIALTTYLHYQGNGAVIKVPGFKR
;
A
#
# COMPACT_ATOMS: atom_id res chain seq x y z
N MET A 1 -65.56 8.16 62.61
CA MET A 1 -64.11 8.38 62.53
C MET A 1 -63.73 8.30 61.09
N PRO A 2 -63.26 9.37 60.44
CA PRO A 2 -62.97 9.41 59.00
C PRO A 2 -61.52 8.99 58.69
N THR A 3 -61.40 8.13 57.72
CA THR A 3 -60.13 7.71 57.13
C THR A 3 -59.71 8.64 56.03
N THR A 4 -58.56 9.28 56.19
CA THR A 4 -57.92 10.16 55.22
C THR A 4 -57.16 9.34 54.18
N GLY A 5 -57.59 9.39 52.92
CA GLY A 5 -56.88 8.83 51.79
C GLY A 5 -55.82 9.79 51.28
N GLY A 6 -54.57 9.36 51.32
CA GLY A 6 -53.46 10.09 50.72
C GLY A 6 -53.38 9.89 49.19
N ARG A 7 -53.37 10.99 48.44
CA ARG A 7 -53.09 10.99 46.98
C ARG A 7 -51.59 10.96 46.73
N ILE A 8 -51.12 9.91 46.08
CA ILE A 8 -49.73 9.82 45.58
C ILE A 8 -49.70 10.52 44.21
N GLY A 9 -49.03 11.65 44.16
CA GLY A 9 -48.80 12.36 42.90
C GLY A 9 -47.71 11.69 42.06
N ALA A 10 -48.06 11.27 40.87
CA ALA A 10 -47.09 10.76 39.91
C ALA A 10 -46.25 11.91 39.33
N ILE A 11 -44.93 11.89 39.57
CA ILE A 11 -43.98 12.82 38.94
C ILE A 11 -43.64 12.22 37.57
N ALA A 12 -44.11 12.87 36.52
CA ALA A 12 -43.70 12.57 35.14
C ALA A 12 -42.30 13.13 34.91
N VAL A 13 -41.30 12.24 34.79
CA VAL A 13 -39.95 12.63 34.33
C VAL A 13 -39.99 12.74 32.81
N ALA A 14 -39.95 13.97 32.29
CA ALA A 14 -39.79 14.22 30.86
C ALA A 14 -38.35 13.93 30.47
N CYS A 15 -38.12 12.83 29.74
CA CYS A 15 -36.86 12.60 29.04
C CYS A 15 -36.73 13.57 27.86
N LEU A 16 -35.93 14.61 28.03
CA LEU A 16 -35.47 15.45 26.91
C LEU A 16 -34.47 14.63 26.07
N ALA A 17 -34.94 14.11 24.96
CA ALA A 17 -34.06 13.47 23.96
C ALA A 17 -33.14 14.53 23.37
N VAL A 18 -31.84 14.42 23.66
CA VAL A 18 -30.79 15.27 23.07
C VAL A 18 -30.58 14.84 21.64
N HIS A 19 -31.22 15.54 20.70
CA HIS A 19 -31.05 15.37 19.25
C HIS A 19 -29.89 16.26 18.68
N GLY A 20 -28.79 16.39 19.41
CA GLY A 20 -27.72 17.34 19.05
C GLY A 20 -26.45 16.76 18.42
N THR A 21 -26.30 15.44 18.36
CA THR A 21 -24.97 14.84 18.03
C THR A 21 -24.79 14.45 16.56
N THR A 22 -25.85 14.28 15.80
CA THR A 22 -25.76 13.81 14.40
C THR A 22 -25.30 14.91 13.41
N LEU A 23 -25.63 16.15 13.62
CA LEU A 23 -25.26 17.27 12.72
C LEU A 23 -23.77 17.66 12.83
N ALA A 24 -23.16 17.51 14.00
CA ALA A 24 -21.74 17.84 14.18
C ALA A 24 -20.83 16.76 13.59
N GLN A 25 -21.20 15.50 13.65
CA GLN A 25 -20.45 14.40 13.02
C GLN A 25 -20.46 14.48 11.49
N GLY A 26 -21.63 14.72 10.87
CA GLY A 26 -21.71 14.87 9.41
C GLY A 26 -20.84 16.01 8.86
N LYS A 27 -20.85 17.18 9.50
CA LYS A 27 -20.00 18.32 9.08
C LYS A 27 -18.50 18.09 9.28
N ALA A 28 -18.10 17.33 10.28
CA ALA A 28 -16.69 16.98 10.51
C ALA A 28 -16.20 15.95 9.49
N GLU A 29 -17.02 14.96 9.14
CA GLU A 29 -16.71 13.98 8.09
C GLU A 29 -16.62 14.62 6.71
N ASP A 30 -17.51 15.54 6.37
CA ASP A 30 -17.45 16.33 5.13
C ASP A 30 -16.18 17.18 5.05
N GLY A 31 -15.79 17.86 6.12
CA GLY A 31 -14.56 18.66 6.20
C GLY A 31 -13.29 17.81 6.04
N LEU A 32 -13.28 16.61 6.63
CA LEU A 32 -12.17 15.64 6.47
C LEU A 32 -12.10 15.08 5.05
N ALA A 33 -13.24 14.84 4.40
CA ALA A 33 -13.29 14.40 3.01
C ALA A 33 -12.75 15.46 2.06
N VAL A 34 -13.16 16.71 2.23
CA VAL A 34 -12.65 17.87 1.46
C VAL A 34 -11.15 18.05 1.68
N GLY A 35 -10.67 17.99 2.92
CA GLY A 35 -9.24 18.09 3.22
C GLY A 35 -8.42 16.96 2.57
N ARG A 36 -8.94 15.72 2.54
CA ARG A 36 -8.30 14.61 1.84
C ARG A 36 -8.26 14.82 0.32
N GLN A 37 -9.33 15.39 -0.25
CA GLN A 37 -9.39 15.67 -1.68
C GLN A 37 -8.38 16.76 -2.06
N MET A 38 -8.29 17.84 -1.30
CA MET A 38 -7.28 18.90 -1.51
C MET A 38 -5.86 18.36 -1.46
N LEU A 39 -5.54 17.53 -0.45
CA LEU A 39 -4.23 16.89 -0.34
C LEU A 39 -3.97 15.82 -1.42
N ALA A 40 -5.00 15.31 -2.06
CA ALA A 40 -4.85 14.41 -3.21
C ALA A 40 -4.64 15.16 -4.52
N GLU A 41 -5.11 16.39 -4.62
CA GLU A 41 -4.90 17.30 -5.78
C GLU A 41 -3.51 17.94 -5.74
N ASP A 42 -3.06 18.39 -4.54
CA ASP A 42 -1.72 18.93 -4.30
C ASP A 42 -0.87 17.92 -3.51
N ASN A 43 -0.66 16.74 -4.08
CA ASN A 43 0.01 15.64 -3.37
C ASN A 43 1.51 15.91 -3.22
N PRO A 44 2.03 16.06 -1.99
CA PRO A 44 3.46 16.29 -1.78
C PRO A 44 4.37 15.19 -2.36
N GLY A 45 3.83 14.00 -2.62
CA GLY A 45 4.53 12.90 -3.27
C GLY A 45 5.05 13.21 -4.67
N GLU A 46 4.52 14.25 -5.35
CA GLU A 46 5.02 14.69 -6.66
C GLU A 46 6.52 15.05 -6.63
N LEU A 47 7.02 15.58 -5.53
CA LEU A 47 8.44 15.88 -5.36
C LEU A 47 9.32 14.63 -5.46
N TRP A 48 8.81 13.48 -4.99
CA TRP A 48 9.53 12.19 -5.09
C TRP A 48 9.52 11.62 -6.51
N ILE A 49 8.54 11.99 -7.35
CA ILE A 49 8.57 11.62 -8.79
C ILE A 49 9.77 12.28 -9.46
N GLU A 50 10.00 13.57 -9.25
CA GLU A 50 11.15 14.27 -9.82
C GLU A 50 12.49 13.79 -9.27
N GLN A 51 12.54 13.49 -7.95
CA GLN A 51 13.70 12.85 -7.35
C GLN A 51 13.97 11.47 -7.99
N GLY A 52 12.96 10.63 -8.10
CA GLY A 52 13.06 9.30 -8.69
C GLY A 52 13.48 9.34 -10.15
N LYS A 53 12.97 10.31 -10.93
CA LYS A 53 13.38 10.57 -12.31
C LYS A 53 14.87 10.91 -12.38
N THR A 54 15.32 11.81 -11.53
CA THR A 54 16.75 12.19 -11.45
C THR A 54 17.61 10.96 -11.14
N LEU A 55 17.24 10.18 -10.13
CA LEU A 55 17.96 8.97 -9.71
C LEU A 55 17.98 7.89 -10.79
N PHE A 56 16.92 7.77 -11.60
CA PHE A 56 16.83 6.79 -12.69
C PHE A 56 17.84 7.06 -13.80
N HIS A 57 18.01 8.31 -14.19
CA HIS A 57 18.91 8.73 -15.26
C HIS A 57 20.35 9.00 -14.77
N GLN A 58 20.54 9.22 -13.48
CA GLN A 58 21.85 9.51 -12.91
C GLN A 58 22.75 8.27 -12.92
N LYS A 59 23.98 8.42 -13.37
CA LYS A 59 25.03 7.41 -13.22
C LYS A 59 25.45 7.30 -11.77
N ARG A 60 25.34 6.10 -11.20
CA ARG A 60 25.53 5.85 -9.76
C ARG A 60 26.20 4.51 -9.52
N GLY A 61 26.60 4.30 -8.26
CA GLY A 61 27.20 3.06 -7.80
C GLY A 61 28.62 2.80 -8.32
N PRO A 62 29.25 1.69 -7.88
CA PRO A 62 30.62 1.35 -8.27
C PRO A 62 30.83 1.22 -9.77
N LYS A 63 29.80 0.83 -10.53
CA LYS A 63 29.88 0.70 -12.00
C LYS A 63 29.60 2.00 -12.75
N ASN A 64 29.31 3.10 -12.02
CA ASN A 64 29.00 4.41 -12.62
C ASN A 64 27.97 4.33 -13.77
N ALA A 65 26.86 3.62 -13.54
CA ALA A 65 25.82 3.36 -14.53
C ALA A 65 24.45 3.93 -14.09
N SER A 66 23.62 4.32 -15.06
CA SER A 66 22.21 4.67 -14.83
C SER A 66 21.33 3.42 -14.80
N LEU A 67 20.04 3.61 -14.49
CA LEU A 67 19.04 2.53 -14.53
C LEU A 67 18.34 2.42 -15.90
N GLU A 68 18.74 3.20 -16.90
CA GLU A 68 18.13 3.22 -18.24
C GLU A 68 18.22 1.89 -18.99
N GLN A 69 19.13 1.01 -18.60
CA GLN A 69 19.21 -0.35 -19.14
C GLN A 69 18.42 -1.39 -18.33
N CYS A 70 17.72 -0.97 -17.27
CA CYS A 70 16.88 -1.87 -16.50
C CYS A 70 15.64 -2.28 -17.29
N ASP A 71 15.43 -3.58 -17.42
CA ASP A 71 14.22 -4.13 -18.04
C ASP A 71 13.17 -4.47 -16.96
N PHE A 72 12.06 -3.76 -16.99
CA PHE A 72 10.90 -4.02 -16.14
C PHE A 72 9.86 -4.94 -16.82
N GLY A 73 10.28 -5.72 -17.81
CA GLY A 73 9.45 -6.71 -18.50
C GLY A 73 8.87 -6.23 -19.84
N LEU A 74 9.30 -5.05 -20.33
CA LEU A 74 8.94 -4.50 -21.64
C LEU A 74 10.16 -4.25 -22.52
N GLY A 75 11.33 -4.63 -22.06
CA GLY A 75 12.64 -4.32 -22.63
C GLY A 75 13.33 -3.17 -21.91
N PRO A 76 14.68 -3.04 -22.07
CA PRO A 76 15.47 -2.06 -21.36
C PRO A 76 14.94 -0.63 -21.50
N GLY A 77 14.84 0.08 -20.36
CA GLY A 77 14.44 1.48 -20.26
C GLY A 77 12.99 1.80 -20.58
N LYS A 78 12.17 0.83 -20.95
CA LYS A 78 10.74 1.05 -21.21
C LYS A 78 9.95 1.03 -19.92
N LEU A 79 9.49 2.20 -19.48
CA LEU A 79 8.76 2.37 -18.22
C LEU A 79 7.25 2.46 -18.40
N GLU A 80 6.78 3.00 -19.52
CA GLU A 80 5.34 3.20 -19.76
C GLU A 80 4.59 1.87 -19.80
N GLY A 81 3.69 1.67 -18.85
CA GLY A 81 2.91 0.44 -18.72
C GLY A 81 3.70 -0.76 -18.15
N ALA A 82 4.94 -0.58 -17.69
CA ALA A 82 5.70 -1.69 -17.10
C ALA A 82 5.05 -2.19 -15.79
N THR A 83 4.67 -1.28 -14.91
CA THR A 83 4.17 -1.65 -13.57
C THR A 83 2.79 -2.29 -13.57
N ILE A 84 1.97 -2.06 -14.60
CA ILE A 84 0.65 -2.72 -14.67
C ILE A 84 0.73 -4.24 -14.86
N ARG A 85 1.92 -4.76 -15.23
CA ARG A 85 2.17 -6.19 -15.49
C ARG A 85 3.01 -6.85 -14.41
N LEU A 86 3.35 -6.12 -13.34
CA LEU A 86 4.14 -6.63 -12.22
C LEU A 86 3.23 -7.01 -11.03
N PRO A 87 3.59 -8.07 -10.29
CA PRO A 87 4.75 -8.97 -10.45
C PRO A 87 4.67 -9.92 -11.64
N ARG A 88 5.84 -10.36 -12.13
CA ARG A 88 5.96 -11.32 -13.21
C ARG A 88 7.27 -12.13 -13.12
N HIS A 89 7.33 -13.23 -13.86
CA HIS A 89 8.57 -13.99 -14.04
C HIS A 89 9.55 -13.25 -14.96
N PHE A 90 10.82 -13.21 -14.55
CA PHE A 90 11.93 -12.65 -15.31
C PHE A 90 12.91 -13.77 -15.67
N PRO A 91 13.12 -14.05 -16.98
CA PRO A 91 13.99 -15.16 -17.42
C PRO A 91 15.47 -14.97 -17.05
N ASP A 92 15.95 -13.73 -16.94
CA ASP A 92 17.36 -13.41 -16.61
C ASP A 92 17.73 -13.77 -15.16
N THR A 93 16.76 -13.84 -14.27
CA THR A 93 16.94 -14.23 -12.87
C THR A 93 16.26 -15.56 -12.53
N ASP A 94 15.40 -16.05 -13.43
CA ASP A 94 14.51 -17.19 -13.23
C ASP A 94 13.60 -17.04 -11.97
N MET A 95 13.26 -15.78 -11.61
CA MET A 95 12.47 -15.42 -10.42
C MET A 95 11.22 -14.64 -10.80
N VAL A 96 10.15 -14.78 -10.00
CA VAL A 96 9.05 -13.82 -9.99
C VAL A 96 9.50 -12.59 -9.21
N GLN A 97 9.35 -11.42 -9.81
CA GLN A 97 9.75 -10.16 -9.19
C GLN A 97 8.62 -9.14 -9.29
N ASP A 98 8.40 -8.41 -8.22
CA ASP A 98 7.62 -7.18 -8.22
C ASP A 98 8.51 -5.99 -8.64
N LEU A 99 7.94 -4.79 -8.65
CA LEU A 99 8.69 -3.59 -9.03
C LEU A 99 9.94 -3.39 -8.17
N GLU A 100 9.80 -3.51 -6.86
CA GLU A 100 10.88 -3.19 -5.92
C GLU A 100 11.99 -4.24 -5.95
N SER A 101 11.65 -5.52 -6.00
CA SER A 101 12.64 -6.58 -6.14
C SER A 101 13.36 -6.55 -7.50
N ARG A 102 12.66 -6.18 -8.58
CA ARG A 102 13.27 -5.97 -9.89
C ARG A 102 14.21 -4.77 -9.90
N LEU A 103 13.81 -3.68 -9.25
CA LEU A 103 14.65 -2.50 -9.08
C LEU A 103 15.93 -2.83 -8.31
N LEU A 104 15.84 -3.62 -7.22
CA LEU A 104 17.01 -4.09 -6.49
C LEU A 104 17.95 -4.88 -7.41
N THR A 105 17.42 -5.79 -8.22
CA THR A 105 18.21 -6.56 -9.19
C THR A 105 18.97 -5.64 -10.13
N CYS A 106 18.30 -4.64 -10.69
CA CYS A 106 18.95 -3.68 -11.58
C CYS A 106 20.01 -2.83 -10.87
N MET A 107 19.76 -2.37 -9.65
CA MET A 107 20.74 -1.60 -8.86
C MET A 107 22.00 -2.44 -8.57
N VAL A 108 21.84 -3.72 -8.32
CA VAL A 108 22.98 -4.64 -8.11
C VAL A 108 23.69 -4.93 -9.43
N GLN A 109 22.97 -5.33 -10.46
CA GLN A 109 23.57 -5.78 -11.72
C GLN A 109 24.15 -4.63 -12.55
N LEU A 110 23.42 -3.53 -12.69
CA LEU A 110 23.84 -2.41 -13.54
C LEU A 110 24.74 -1.42 -12.79
N GLN A 111 24.37 -1.05 -11.56
CA GLN A 111 25.09 -0.03 -10.82
C GLN A 111 26.17 -0.60 -9.89
N GLY A 112 26.12 -1.90 -9.58
CA GLY A 112 27.12 -2.58 -8.74
C GLY A 112 26.95 -2.32 -7.24
N PHE A 113 25.79 -1.87 -6.80
CA PHE A 113 25.50 -1.73 -5.37
C PHE A 113 25.45 -3.08 -4.66
N ASN A 114 25.82 -3.10 -3.38
CA ASN A 114 25.62 -4.26 -2.54
C ASN A 114 24.11 -4.41 -2.20
N ARG A 115 23.56 -5.60 -2.36
CA ARG A 115 22.14 -5.88 -2.11
C ARG A 115 21.73 -5.58 -0.68
N ASP A 116 22.53 -6.03 0.30
CA ASP A 116 22.19 -5.86 1.72
C ASP A 116 22.20 -4.39 2.14
N ASP A 117 23.09 -3.59 1.54
CA ASP A 117 23.15 -2.14 1.79
C ASP A 117 21.94 -1.41 1.18
N ILE A 118 21.42 -1.88 0.04
CA ILE A 118 20.18 -1.34 -0.52
C ILE A 118 19.01 -1.72 0.42
N VAL A 119 18.89 -2.99 0.77
CA VAL A 119 17.79 -3.50 1.62
C VAL A 119 17.73 -2.78 2.96
N LYS A 120 18.85 -2.57 3.63
CA LYS A 120 18.92 -1.83 4.90
C LYS A 120 18.40 -0.38 4.80
N ARG A 121 18.47 0.21 3.62
CA ARG A 121 18.08 1.61 3.35
C ARG A 121 16.85 1.74 2.45
N ALA A 122 16.24 0.63 2.07
CA ALA A 122 15.10 0.62 1.15
C ALA A 122 13.88 1.33 1.74
N ILE A 123 13.70 1.20 3.05
CA ILE A 123 12.65 1.86 3.83
C ILE A 123 13.29 3.01 4.61
N SER A 124 12.90 4.24 4.29
CA SER A 124 13.39 5.43 4.97
C SER A 124 12.76 5.61 6.35
N PRO A 125 13.40 6.31 7.29
CA PRO A 125 12.75 6.80 8.50
C PRO A 125 11.59 7.75 8.18
N ALA A 126 10.63 7.87 9.09
CA ALA A 126 9.64 8.94 9.02
C ALA A 126 10.33 10.32 9.18
N LEU A 127 9.72 11.35 8.60
CA LEU A 127 10.26 12.73 8.65
C LEU A 127 11.66 12.88 8.01
N SER A 128 11.99 12.01 7.05
CA SER A 128 13.22 12.07 6.27
C SER A 128 12.95 12.52 4.83
N ASN A 129 14.00 12.58 4.02
CA ASN A 129 13.87 12.87 2.58
C ASN A 129 13.45 11.66 1.74
N GLY A 130 13.03 10.55 2.39
CA GLY A 130 12.72 9.30 1.71
C GLY A 130 13.97 8.49 1.36
N SER A 131 13.78 7.30 0.82
CA SER A 131 14.85 6.48 0.27
C SER A 131 14.90 6.59 -1.26
N ASP A 132 16.07 6.28 -1.83
CA ASP A 132 16.20 6.21 -3.27
C ASP A 132 15.24 5.18 -3.91
N VAL A 133 15.02 4.07 -3.22
CA VAL A 133 14.13 3.00 -3.68
C VAL A 133 12.68 3.46 -3.69
N GLU A 134 12.24 4.18 -2.65
CA GLU A 134 10.87 4.73 -2.57
C GLU A 134 10.62 5.76 -3.69
N ALA A 135 11.58 6.65 -3.94
CA ALA A 135 11.50 7.63 -5.01
C ALA A 135 11.51 6.99 -6.40
N LEU A 136 12.43 6.05 -6.65
CA LEU A 136 12.50 5.30 -7.91
C LEU A 136 11.24 4.49 -8.16
N ALA A 137 10.73 3.78 -7.16
CA ALA A 137 9.49 2.99 -7.29
C ALA A 137 8.30 3.89 -7.64
N LEU A 138 8.19 5.07 -7.03
CA LEU A 138 7.14 6.02 -7.34
C LEU A 138 7.28 6.57 -8.76
N TYR A 139 8.47 7.01 -9.17
CA TYR A 139 8.72 7.50 -10.52
C TYR A 139 8.35 6.45 -11.59
N ILE A 140 8.84 5.21 -11.43
CA ILE A 140 8.58 4.15 -12.39
C ILE A 140 7.07 3.83 -12.46
N THR A 141 6.38 3.79 -11.30
CA THR A 141 4.94 3.54 -11.28
C THR A 141 4.14 4.68 -11.90
N SER A 142 4.55 5.93 -11.69
CA SER A 142 3.87 7.09 -12.26
C SER A 142 3.82 7.08 -13.80
N ARG A 143 4.79 6.38 -14.46
CA ARG A 143 4.80 6.17 -15.91
C ARG A 143 3.67 5.24 -16.40
N SER A 144 2.94 4.65 -15.48
CA SER A 144 1.76 3.82 -15.77
C SER A 144 0.45 4.49 -15.33
N ASN A 145 0.47 5.75 -14.88
CA ASN A 145 -0.76 6.46 -14.48
C ASN A 145 -1.78 6.49 -15.61
N GLY A 146 -3.05 6.24 -15.27
CA GLY A 146 -4.17 6.17 -16.23
C GLY A 146 -4.31 4.81 -16.92
N LEU A 147 -3.34 3.91 -16.81
CA LEU A 147 -3.41 2.57 -17.39
C LEU A 147 -4.05 1.58 -16.41
N LYS A 148 -4.70 0.55 -16.97
CA LYS A 148 -5.34 -0.52 -16.17
C LYS A 148 -4.35 -1.62 -15.84
N MET A 149 -4.32 -2.05 -14.59
CA MET A 149 -3.56 -3.22 -14.15
C MET A 149 -3.98 -4.47 -14.92
N ASN A 150 -2.98 -5.25 -15.32
CA ASN A 150 -3.14 -6.47 -16.10
C ASN A 150 -2.01 -7.47 -15.78
N VAL A 151 -1.94 -7.89 -14.53
CA VAL A 151 -1.02 -8.93 -14.06
C VAL A 151 -1.47 -10.27 -14.60
N ALA A 152 -0.58 -11.00 -15.24
CA ALA A 152 -0.84 -12.34 -15.77
C ALA A 152 -0.28 -13.42 -14.82
N LEU A 153 -0.78 -14.64 -14.95
CA LEU A 153 -0.24 -15.85 -14.34
C LEU A 153 0.09 -16.86 -15.44
N SER A 154 0.87 -16.41 -16.44
CA SER A 154 1.18 -17.17 -17.64
C SER A 154 2.35 -18.14 -17.47
N HIS A 155 3.19 -17.92 -16.48
CA HIS A 155 4.30 -18.78 -16.11
C HIS A 155 3.97 -19.58 -14.84
N GLN A 156 4.40 -20.86 -14.74
CA GLN A 156 4.11 -21.70 -13.56
C GLN A 156 4.55 -21.03 -12.26
N LYS A 157 5.74 -20.42 -12.21
CA LYS A 157 6.23 -19.72 -11.01
C LYS A 157 5.35 -18.52 -10.61
N GLU A 158 4.71 -17.83 -11.57
CA GLU A 158 3.76 -16.75 -11.27
C GLU A 158 2.51 -17.30 -10.59
N TYR A 159 1.99 -18.42 -11.11
CA TYR A 159 0.84 -19.12 -10.51
C TYR A 159 1.18 -19.64 -9.11
N ASP A 160 2.35 -20.26 -8.93
CA ASP A 160 2.79 -20.78 -7.63
C ASP A 160 2.94 -19.63 -6.62
N MET A 161 3.52 -18.50 -7.05
CA MET A 161 3.67 -17.30 -6.23
C MET A 161 2.31 -16.69 -5.86
N TYR A 162 1.36 -16.65 -6.80
CA TYR A 162 -0.01 -16.25 -6.54
C TYR A 162 -0.68 -17.14 -5.49
N LYS A 163 -0.55 -18.48 -5.62
CA LYS A 163 -1.13 -19.44 -4.66
C LYS A 163 -0.49 -19.33 -3.27
N ALA A 164 0.81 -19.08 -3.22
CA ALA A 164 1.50 -18.80 -1.96
C ALA A 164 0.97 -17.52 -1.30
N GLY A 165 0.78 -16.45 -2.08
CA GLY A 165 0.23 -15.18 -1.61
C GLY A 165 -1.22 -15.30 -1.13
N GLU A 166 -2.06 -16.04 -1.86
CA GLU A 166 -3.42 -16.38 -1.44
C GLU A 166 -3.40 -17.11 -0.10
N TYR A 167 -2.59 -18.15 0.02
CA TYR A 167 -2.45 -18.89 1.28
C TYR A 167 -2.02 -18.00 2.44
N LEU A 168 -1.00 -17.14 2.24
CA LEU A 168 -0.51 -16.22 3.26
C LEU A 168 -1.56 -15.18 3.67
N PHE A 169 -2.40 -14.71 2.74
CA PHE A 169 -3.46 -13.75 3.04
C PHE A 169 -4.53 -14.31 3.97
N TYR A 170 -4.87 -15.59 3.82
CA TYR A 170 -5.90 -16.27 4.63
C TYR A 170 -5.36 -17.02 5.84
N ARG A 171 -4.07 -17.36 5.87
CA ARG A 171 -3.47 -18.14 6.95
C ARG A 171 -3.33 -17.33 8.23
N ARG A 172 -3.90 -17.85 9.29
CA ARG A 172 -3.63 -17.34 10.65
C ARG A 172 -2.24 -17.73 11.11
N SER A 173 -1.53 -16.79 11.71
CA SER A 173 -0.14 -16.99 12.16
C SER A 173 0.30 -15.94 13.18
N GLY A 174 1.53 -16.06 13.68
CA GLY A 174 2.11 -15.16 14.67
C GLY A 174 1.56 -15.37 16.08
N GLN A 175 2.02 -14.55 17.01
CA GLN A 175 1.67 -14.64 18.44
C GLN A 175 0.18 -14.34 18.72
N THR A 176 -0.45 -13.56 17.87
CA THR A 176 -1.86 -13.16 18.00
C THR A 176 -2.78 -14.04 17.18
N ASP A 177 -2.26 -15.07 16.52
CA ASP A 177 -3.01 -15.96 15.64
C ASP A 177 -3.91 -15.20 14.66
N PHE A 178 -3.33 -14.25 13.93
CA PHE A 178 -4.02 -13.34 13.02
C PHE A 178 -3.70 -13.65 11.56
N ALA A 179 -4.61 -13.25 10.66
CA ALA A 179 -4.46 -13.28 9.22
C ALA A 179 -4.83 -11.93 8.61
N CYS A 180 -4.33 -11.64 7.40
CA CYS A 180 -4.68 -10.41 6.69
C CYS A 180 -6.20 -10.27 6.49
N VAL A 181 -6.88 -11.38 6.17
CA VAL A 181 -8.33 -11.43 5.95
C VAL A 181 -9.15 -11.03 7.19
N GLN A 182 -8.64 -11.22 8.41
CA GLN A 182 -9.39 -10.82 9.61
C GLN A 182 -9.56 -9.31 9.74
N CYS A 183 -8.61 -8.54 9.21
CA CYS A 183 -8.71 -7.08 9.11
C CYS A 183 -9.29 -6.63 7.77
N HIS A 184 -9.03 -7.35 6.68
CA HIS A 184 -9.34 -6.94 5.31
C HIS A 184 -10.40 -7.76 4.60
N GLY A 185 -11.05 -8.70 5.28
CA GLY A 185 -12.06 -9.62 4.71
C GLY A 185 -13.50 -9.14 4.77
N GLU A 186 -13.77 -8.05 5.50
CA GLU A 186 -15.10 -7.50 5.68
C GLU A 186 -15.08 -5.98 5.65
N ALA A 187 -16.19 -5.37 5.25
CA ALA A 187 -16.38 -3.93 5.32
C ALA A 187 -16.46 -3.42 6.78
N ASN A 188 -16.21 -2.13 6.96
CA ASN A 188 -16.34 -1.41 8.24
C ASN A 188 -15.41 -1.91 9.36
N LYS A 189 -14.37 -2.67 9.04
CA LYS A 189 -13.30 -2.96 10.00
C LYS A 189 -12.45 -1.72 10.22
N ARG A 190 -12.02 -1.51 11.45
CA ARG A 190 -11.20 -0.35 11.84
C ARG A 190 -10.00 -0.78 12.67
N ILE A 191 -8.90 -0.06 12.50
CA ILE A 191 -7.77 -0.12 13.41
C ILE A 191 -7.46 1.30 13.90
N ARG A 192 -7.46 1.47 15.22
CA ARG A 192 -7.37 2.81 15.82
C ARG A 192 -8.52 3.70 15.29
N LEU A 193 -8.23 4.81 14.64
CA LEU A 193 -9.24 5.71 14.06
C LEU A 193 -9.28 5.64 12.52
N GLN A 194 -8.79 4.53 11.94
CA GLN A 194 -8.73 4.37 10.49
C GLN A 194 -9.59 3.20 10.03
N ASP A 195 -10.37 3.43 9.00
CA ASP A 195 -11.09 2.37 8.32
C ASP A 195 -10.10 1.52 7.52
N LEU A 196 -10.31 0.22 7.56
CA LEU A 196 -9.52 -0.75 6.81
C LEU A 196 -10.22 -1.06 5.50
N VAL A 197 -9.46 -1.09 4.42
CA VAL A 197 -10.00 -1.41 3.11
C VAL A 197 -10.41 -2.87 3.05
N HIS A 198 -11.62 -3.14 2.55
CA HIS A 198 -12.15 -4.48 2.32
C HIS A 198 -11.50 -5.08 1.06
N MET A 199 -10.45 -5.89 1.22
CA MET A 199 -9.63 -6.38 0.10
C MET A 199 -10.10 -7.73 -0.49
N THR A 200 -11.11 -8.37 0.09
CA THR A 200 -11.80 -9.50 -0.57
C THR A 200 -12.92 -9.02 -1.49
N ASP A 201 -13.29 -7.73 -1.41
CA ASP A 201 -14.11 -7.06 -2.39
C ASP A 201 -13.26 -6.52 -3.55
N LYS A 202 -13.76 -6.65 -4.77
CA LYS A 202 -13.05 -6.24 -5.98
C LYS A 202 -12.66 -4.77 -5.98
N LYS A 203 -13.59 -3.89 -5.60
CA LYS A 203 -13.37 -2.44 -5.56
C LYS A 203 -12.31 -2.07 -4.52
N GLY A 204 -12.38 -2.70 -3.34
CA GLY A 204 -11.42 -2.44 -2.28
C GLY A 204 -10.00 -2.87 -2.64
N VAL A 205 -9.80 -4.08 -3.19
CA VAL A 205 -8.46 -4.51 -3.61
C VAL A 205 -7.93 -3.66 -4.77
N GLN A 206 -8.80 -3.22 -5.68
CA GLN A 206 -8.43 -2.31 -6.77
C GLN A 206 -7.96 -0.95 -6.24
N GLU A 207 -8.65 -0.39 -5.24
CA GLU A 207 -8.23 0.86 -4.61
C GLU A 207 -6.84 0.74 -3.97
N VAL A 208 -6.61 -0.36 -3.22
CA VAL A 208 -5.30 -0.59 -2.60
C VAL A 208 -4.20 -0.70 -3.64
N THR A 209 -4.35 -1.56 -4.64
CA THR A 209 -3.27 -1.88 -5.57
C THR A 209 -2.95 -0.77 -6.56
N SER A 210 -3.91 0.12 -6.86
CA SER A 210 -3.73 1.19 -7.83
C SER A 210 -3.15 2.49 -7.26
N THR A 211 -3.07 2.62 -5.92
CA THR A 211 -2.70 3.88 -5.24
C THR A 211 -1.37 3.80 -4.47
N TRP A 212 -0.61 2.74 -4.64
CA TRP A 212 0.74 2.61 -4.10
C TRP A 212 1.77 2.62 -5.24
N PRO A 213 2.93 3.30 -5.07
CA PRO A 213 3.41 4.03 -3.90
C PRO A 213 2.58 5.26 -3.55
N ALA A 214 2.54 5.60 -2.27
CA ALA A 214 1.70 6.66 -1.73
C ALA A 214 2.48 7.58 -0.79
N TYR A 215 2.16 8.87 -0.82
CA TYR A 215 2.60 9.79 0.22
C TYR A 215 1.85 9.50 1.52
N ARG A 216 2.58 9.27 2.58
CA ARG A 216 2.05 8.95 3.90
C ARG A 216 2.09 10.18 4.79
N GLY A 217 0.93 10.83 5.00
CA GLY A 217 0.84 12.09 5.75
C GLY A 217 1.40 12.01 7.18
N ALA A 218 1.18 10.89 7.88
CA ALA A 218 1.73 10.69 9.22
C ALA A 218 3.26 10.50 9.26
N HIS A 219 3.90 10.19 8.13
CA HIS A 219 5.34 9.97 8.01
C HIS A 219 6.06 11.07 7.24
N PHE A 220 5.34 11.89 6.51
CA PHE A 220 5.85 12.94 5.63
C PHE A 220 6.81 12.43 4.55
N VAL A 221 6.66 11.18 4.12
CA VAL A 221 7.44 10.54 3.06
C VAL A 221 6.56 9.65 2.20
N VAL A 222 7.05 9.31 1.02
CA VAL A 222 6.46 8.28 0.17
C VAL A 222 6.74 6.90 0.77
N ARG A 223 5.76 6.01 0.68
CA ARG A 223 5.86 4.61 1.07
C ARG A 223 5.44 3.71 -0.08
N THR A 224 6.02 2.53 -0.14
CA THR A 224 5.76 1.51 -1.15
C THR A 224 4.85 0.41 -0.63
N MET A 225 4.45 -0.52 -1.50
CA MET A 225 3.67 -1.70 -1.10
C MET A 225 4.49 -2.62 -0.18
N GLN A 226 5.78 -2.80 -0.44
CA GLN A 226 6.68 -3.60 0.41
C GLN A 226 6.71 -3.04 1.84
N TRP A 227 6.84 -1.71 1.97
CA TRP A 227 6.74 -1.06 3.27
C TRP A 227 5.37 -1.32 3.93
N ARG A 228 4.27 -1.21 3.16
CA ARG A 228 2.91 -1.40 3.73
C ARG A 228 2.71 -2.81 4.25
N LEU A 229 3.22 -3.82 3.55
CA LEU A 229 3.18 -5.20 4.00
C LEU A 229 3.98 -5.39 5.29
N SER A 230 5.20 -4.83 5.36
CA SER A 230 6.03 -4.87 6.55
C SER A 230 5.35 -4.22 7.77
N ASP A 231 4.71 -3.06 7.58
CA ASP A 231 3.93 -2.38 8.64
C ASP A 231 2.75 -3.24 9.13
N CYS A 232 2.04 -3.93 8.22
CA CYS A 232 0.99 -4.86 8.61
C CYS A 232 1.52 -6.05 9.42
N PHE A 233 2.65 -6.63 9.01
CA PHE A 233 3.30 -7.72 9.75
C PHE A 233 3.67 -7.29 11.17
N TRP A 234 4.26 -6.10 11.31
CA TRP A 234 4.57 -5.54 12.61
C TRP A 234 3.32 -5.34 13.48
N GLN A 235 2.23 -4.81 12.91
CA GLN A 235 0.99 -4.58 13.64
C GLN A 235 0.31 -5.88 14.09
N MET A 236 0.40 -6.93 13.30
CA MET A 236 -0.13 -8.26 13.61
C MET A 236 0.81 -9.09 14.51
N ARG A 237 1.97 -8.55 14.91
CA ARG A 237 3.00 -9.28 15.66
C ARG A 237 3.47 -10.57 14.95
N LEU A 238 3.52 -10.53 13.64
CA LEU A 238 4.15 -11.55 12.82
C LEU A 238 5.68 -11.39 12.87
N PRO A 239 6.45 -12.42 12.49
CA PRO A 239 7.89 -12.28 12.28
C PRO A 239 8.18 -11.13 11.31
N GLU A 240 9.34 -10.48 11.48
CA GLU A 240 9.74 -9.37 10.61
C GLU A 240 9.74 -9.82 9.14
N LEU A 241 9.05 -9.05 8.30
CA LEU A 241 8.99 -9.30 6.88
C LEU A 241 10.24 -8.75 6.20
N THR A 242 11.10 -9.65 5.74
CA THR A 242 12.29 -9.26 4.98
C THR A 242 11.88 -8.56 3.69
N TYR A 243 12.47 -7.38 3.43
CA TYR A 243 12.21 -6.58 2.24
C TYR A 243 12.55 -7.35 0.96
N ALA A 244 11.63 -7.30 0.00
CA ALA A 244 11.72 -8.00 -1.29
C ALA A 244 12.00 -9.52 -1.14
N SER A 245 11.44 -10.15 -0.11
CA SER A 245 11.44 -11.60 0.08
C SER A 245 10.32 -12.28 -0.71
N ASP A 246 10.44 -13.60 -0.88
CA ASP A 246 9.38 -14.38 -1.55
C ASP A 246 8.02 -14.22 -0.88
N VAL A 247 7.98 -14.06 0.45
CA VAL A 247 6.73 -13.82 1.21
C VAL A 247 6.08 -12.50 0.80
N SER A 248 6.86 -11.44 0.72
CA SER A 248 6.33 -10.12 0.32
C SER A 248 5.95 -10.07 -1.16
N ILE A 249 6.74 -10.72 -2.03
CA ILE A 249 6.45 -10.82 -3.48
C ILE A 249 5.20 -11.67 -3.71
N ALA A 250 5.02 -12.78 -2.96
CA ALA A 250 3.82 -13.62 -3.04
C ALA A 250 2.55 -12.84 -2.69
N LEU A 251 2.56 -12.12 -1.56
CA LEU A 251 1.44 -11.26 -1.16
C LEU A 251 1.16 -10.17 -2.19
N THR A 252 2.20 -9.53 -2.72
CA THR A 252 2.05 -8.53 -3.79
C THR A 252 1.47 -9.15 -5.06
N THR A 253 1.91 -10.35 -5.44
CA THR A 253 1.38 -11.07 -6.62
C THR A 253 -0.10 -11.38 -6.46
N TYR A 254 -0.50 -11.90 -5.30
CA TYR A 254 -1.91 -12.17 -5.01
C TYR A 254 -2.74 -10.89 -5.08
N LEU A 255 -2.35 -9.84 -4.36
CA LEU A 255 -3.11 -8.58 -4.29
C LEU A 255 -3.20 -7.90 -5.67
N HIS A 256 -2.09 -7.82 -6.42
CA HIS A 256 -2.08 -7.18 -7.74
C HIS A 256 -2.91 -7.96 -8.76
N TYR A 257 -2.87 -9.30 -8.74
CA TYR A 257 -3.73 -10.10 -9.61
C TYR A 257 -5.21 -9.90 -9.26
N GLN A 258 -5.57 -9.88 -7.97
CA GLN A 258 -6.93 -9.55 -7.53
C GLN A 258 -7.32 -8.12 -7.92
N GLY A 259 -6.36 -7.20 -7.96
CA GLY A 259 -6.53 -5.81 -8.35
C GLY A 259 -6.67 -5.55 -9.85
N ASN A 260 -6.53 -6.57 -10.70
CA ASN A 260 -6.63 -6.40 -12.16
C ASN A 260 -7.84 -5.58 -12.60
N GLY A 261 -7.63 -4.70 -13.58
CA GLY A 261 -8.62 -3.74 -14.04
C GLY A 261 -8.62 -2.40 -13.30
N ALA A 262 -7.90 -2.30 -12.16
CA ALA A 262 -7.71 -1.03 -11.47
C ALA A 262 -6.91 -0.04 -12.32
N VAL A 263 -7.30 1.21 -12.33
CA VAL A 263 -6.57 2.29 -13.02
C VAL A 263 -5.50 2.84 -12.09
N ILE A 264 -4.23 2.76 -12.48
CA ILE A 264 -3.11 3.27 -11.68
C ILE A 264 -3.27 4.78 -11.48
N LYS A 265 -3.15 5.21 -10.23
CA LYS A 265 -3.21 6.60 -9.81
C LYS A 265 -2.24 6.85 -8.66
N VAL A 266 -0.99 7.15 -8.99
CA VAL A 266 0.07 7.44 -8.02
C VAL A 266 0.65 8.85 -8.24
N PRO A 267 1.16 9.53 -7.20
CA PRO A 267 1.19 9.07 -5.81
C PRO A 267 -0.21 9.02 -5.20
N GLY A 268 -0.53 7.94 -4.48
CA GLY A 268 -1.70 7.97 -3.62
C GLY A 268 -1.45 8.88 -2.40
N PHE A 269 -2.52 9.29 -1.71
CA PHE A 269 -2.41 9.94 -0.41
C PHE A 269 -2.97 9.00 0.66
N LYS A 270 -2.17 8.70 1.67
CA LYS A 270 -2.57 7.87 2.82
C LYS A 270 -2.23 8.59 4.13
N ARG A 271 -3.09 8.41 5.14
CA ARG A 271 -2.92 9.01 6.47
C ARG A 271 -1.74 8.41 7.23
#